data_2d46716ee3080b302b69befb45f453c0
#
_entry.id   2d46716ee3080b302b69befb45f453c0
#
_cell.length_a   1.000
_cell.length_b   1.000
_cell.length_c   1.000
_cell.angle_alpha   90.00
_cell.angle_beta   90.00
_cell.angle_gamma   90.00
#
_symmetry.space_group_name_H-M   'P 1'
#
loop_
_entity.id
_entity.type
_entity.pdbx_description
1 polymer ?
#
loop_
_entity_poly.entity_id
_entity_poly.type
_entity_poly.pdbx_seq_one_letter_code
_entity_poly.pdbx_strand_id
1 'polypeptide(L)'
;MELEFLGTGAGSPAKSRNVSSVALKLLEEINEIWLFDVGEGTQHQILRTTIKPRKISKIFITHLHGDHLFGLPGFLSSRSFQGAQKNEPLVIFGPRGIADFVKTSMRVSQSKLSYPIKFVELTQDGLIFENSRFCVYAAHLNHRIECFGYRIEEKDYPGELLVDKLIAAQVPSGPLYGQLKAGKKVTLADGRVLDGRDYLGETRKGRIIAILGDTRQTPAIAKLAQNADVLVHESTFGRGEAHLAHDYYHSTCMEAAQCALRCQVKQLFLTHISARYVGIQALQLAKDASKVFPKTKVVKDFDVFTVPFPTRKRGVHS
;
A
#
# COMPACT_ATOMS: atom_id res chain seq x y z
N MET A 1 9.18 -5.73 1.52
CA MET A 1 7.92 -4.96 1.54
C MET A 1 7.20 -5.22 2.85
N GLU A 2 6.87 -4.15 3.58
CA GLU A 2 6.18 -4.23 4.86
C GLU A 2 5.08 -3.17 4.94
N LEU A 3 4.00 -3.50 5.63
CA LEU A 3 2.96 -2.55 6.06
C LEU A 3 3.18 -2.22 7.54
N GLU A 4 3.22 -0.93 7.88
CA GLU A 4 3.26 -0.44 9.26
C GLU A 4 2.09 0.51 9.48
N PHE A 5 1.27 0.22 10.49
CA PHE A 5 0.06 0.99 10.79
C PHE A 5 0.37 2.10 11.79
N LEU A 6 0.31 3.35 11.34
CA LEU A 6 0.60 4.52 12.17
C LEU A 6 -0.65 5.02 12.90
N GLY A 7 -1.83 4.74 12.36
CA GLY A 7 -3.10 5.09 12.94
C GLY A 7 -4.20 4.19 12.43
N THR A 8 -5.02 3.68 13.33
CA THR A 8 -6.01 2.62 13.07
C THR A 8 -7.41 2.92 13.60
N GLY A 9 -7.62 4.12 14.12
CA GLY A 9 -8.89 4.60 14.66
C GLY A 9 -9.71 5.40 13.65
N ALA A 10 -11.02 5.44 13.85
CA ALA A 10 -12.02 6.10 13.01
C ALA A 10 -12.46 7.45 13.60
N GLY A 11 -12.57 8.49 12.77
CA GLY A 11 -13.18 9.78 13.04
C GLY A 11 -12.38 10.68 13.99
N SER A 12 -11.99 10.18 15.16
CA SER A 12 -11.24 10.92 16.16
C SER A 12 -10.21 10.04 16.85
N PRO A 13 -9.08 10.60 17.33
CA PRO A 13 -8.09 9.83 18.06
C PRO A 13 -8.66 9.31 19.38
N ALA A 14 -8.21 8.13 19.78
CA ALA A 14 -8.53 7.51 21.05
C ALA A 14 -7.22 7.22 21.82
N LYS A 15 -7.32 6.86 23.10
CA LYS A 15 -6.12 6.56 23.93
C LYS A 15 -5.21 5.48 23.33
N SER A 16 -5.77 4.53 22.62
CA SER A 16 -5.06 3.36 22.08
C SER A 16 -4.94 3.34 20.56
N ARG A 17 -5.55 4.30 19.87
CA ARG A 17 -5.57 4.38 18.40
C ARG A 17 -5.51 5.82 17.94
N ASN A 18 -4.54 6.16 17.13
CA ASN A 18 -4.53 7.39 16.36
C ASN A 18 -5.43 7.24 15.14
N VAL A 19 -5.80 8.35 14.51
CA VAL A 19 -6.57 8.38 13.26
C VAL A 19 -5.73 7.92 12.07
N SER A 20 -6.38 7.68 10.93
CA SER A 20 -5.89 6.88 9.82
C SER A 20 -4.55 7.30 9.25
N SER A 21 -3.61 6.37 9.26
CA SER A 21 -2.38 6.43 8.45
C SER A 21 -1.71 5.07 8.36
N VAL A 22 -1.27 4.68 7.16
CA VAL A 22 -0.56 3.42 6.90
C VAL A 22 0.68 3.70 6.08
N ALA A 23 1.82 3.14 6.49
CA ALA A 23 3.07 3.20 5.75
C ALA A 23 3.34 1.90 5.02
N LEU A 24 3.54 1.96 3.71
CA LEU A 24 4.06 0.86 2.89
C LEU A 24 5.57 1.07 2.73
N LYS A 25 6.36 0.24 3.40
CA LYS A 25 7.82 0.28 3.34
C LYS A 25 8.32 -0.60 2.21
N LEU A 26 8.95 0.04 1.22
CA LEU A 26 9.53 -0.55 0.01
C LEU A 26 11.05 -0.36 0.00
N LEU A 27 11.67 -0.49 1.19
CA LEU A 27 13.09 -0.16 1.38
C LEU A 27 14.03 -1.10 0.63
N GLU A 28 13.69 -2.39 0.56
CA GLU A 28 14.48 -3.39 -0.16
C GLU A 28 14.22 -3.35 -1.68
N GLU A 29 13.02 -2.96 -2.08
CA GLU A 29 12.59 -2.96 -3.48
C GLU A 29 13.09 -1.73 -4.25
N ILE A 30 12.89 -0.53 -3.67
CA ILE A 30 13.18 0.76 -4.32
C ILE A 30 13.71 1.83 -3.36
N ASN A 31 13.99 1.47 -2.10
CA ASN A 31 14.49 2.37 -1.06
C ASN A 31 13.55 3.56 -0.75
N GLU A 32 12.24 3.36 -0.89
CA GLU A 32 11.19 4.34 -0.64
C GLU A 32 10.20 3.86 0.44
N ILE A 33 9.44 4.81 0.97
CA ILE A 33 8.25 4.58 1.81
C ILE A 33 7.10 5.37 1.19
N TRP A 34 5.93 4.76 1.12
CA TRP A 34 4.70 5.40 0.67
C TRP A 34 3.71 5.47 1.82
N LEU A 35 3.08 6.64 2.04
CA LEU A 35 2.02 6.80 3.03
C LEU A 35 0.66 6.73 2.37
N PHE A 36 -0.27 6.08 3.05
CA PHE A 36 -1.70 6.08 2.74
C PHE A 36 -2.41 6.75 3.90
N ASP A 37 -3.01 7.89 3.61
CA ASP A 37 -3.56 8.87 4.55
C ASP A 37 -2.54 9.44 5.56
N VAL A 38 -2.83 10.65 5.99
CA VAL A 38 -2.02 11.40 6.96
C VAL A 38 -2.98 12.10 7.93
N GLY A 39 -3.64 11.32 8.77
CA GLY A 39 -4.51 11.83 9.81
C GLY A 39 -3.75 12.64 10.87
N GLU A 40 -4.47 13.35 11.70
CA GLU A 40 -3.89 14.17 12.77
C GLU A 40 -2.88 13.36 13.62
N GLY A 41 -1.77 13.97 13.97
CA GLY A 41 -0.74 13.33 14.80
C GLY A 41 0.13 12.29 14.08
N THR A 42 -0.04 12.01 12.77
CA THR A 42 0.80 11.06 12.04
C THR A 42 2.29 11.33 12.18
N GLN A 43 2.73 12.60 12.17
CA GLN A 43 4.13 12.95 12.40
C GLN A 43 4.64 12.51 13.79
N HIS A 44 3.80 12.55 14.83
CA HIS A 44 4.15 12.08 16.17
C HIS A 44 4.22 10.56 16.21
N GLN A 45 3.31 9.87 15.50
CA GLN A 45 3.35 8.42 15.38
C GLN A 45 4.65 7.96 14.70
N ILE A 46 5.07 8.65 13.64
CA ILE A 46 6.33 8.36 12.94
C ILE A 46 7.54 8.43 13.88
N LEU A 47 7.57 9.36 14.84
CA LEU A 47 8.66 9.47 15.82
C LEU A 47 8.84 8.23 16.70
N ARG A 48 7.81 7.40 16.81
CA ARG A 48 7.80 6.14 17.58
C ARG A 48 8.18 4.93 16.74
N THR A 49 8.59 5.13 15.49
CA THR A 49 8.93 4.09 14.52
C THR A 49 10.35 4.26 13.97
N THR A 50 10.77 3.35 13.12
CA THR A 50 12.03 3.47 12.37
C THR A 50 11.87 4.22 11.05
N ILE A 51 10.68 4.71 10.74
CA ILE A 51 10.38 5.44 9.50
C ILE A 51 11.15 6.76 9.48
N LYS A 52 11.91 6.96 8.40
CA LYS A 52 12.63 8.22 8.17
C LYS A 52 11.81 9.08 7.19
N PRO A 53 11.29 10.25 7.60
CA PRO A 53 10.45 11.10 6.74
C PRO A 53 11.06 11.43 5.38
N ARG A 54 12.38 11.53 5.28
CA ARG A 54 13.09 11.75 4.01
C ARG A 54 12.91 10.60 3.00
N LYS A 55 12.59 9.38 3.46
CA LYS A 55 12.32 8.22 2.61
C LYS A 55 10.89 8.17 2.08
N ILE A 56 10.01 9.00 2.63
CA ILE A 56 8.63 9.09 2.16
C ILE A 56 8.63 9.91 0.87
N SER A 57 8.42 9.24 -0.25
CA SER A 57 8.44 9.81 -1.60
C SER A 57 7.05 10.04 -2.18
N LYS A 58 6.05 9.30 -1.70
CA LYS A 58 4.66 9.39 -2.17
C LYS A 58 3.68 9.35 -1.00
N ILE A 59 2.59 10.10 -1.15
CA ILE A 59 1.45 10.10 -0.24
C ILE A 59 0.20 9.89 -1.08
N PHE A 60 -0.65 8.96 -0.66
CA PHE A 60 -1.92 8.64 -1.28
C PHE A 60 -3.03 8.97 -0.28
N ILE A 61 -3.81 10.00 -0.56
CA ILE A 61 -4.94 10.41 0.29
C ILE A 61 -6.19 9.77 -0.28
N THR A 62 -6.91 9.01 0.57
CA THR A 62 -8.13 8.33 0.16
C THR A 62 -9.29 9.30 -0.02
N HIS A 63 -9.47 10.20 0.93
CA HIS A 63 -10.50 11.25 0.90
C HIS A 63 -10.15 12.41 1.84
N LEU A 64 -10.92 13.49 1.81
CA LEU A 64 -10.56 14.74 2.47
C LEU A 64 -11.20 14.93 3.86
N HIS A 65 -11.72 13.88 4.52
CA HIS A 65 -12.10 13.98 5.93
C HIS A 65 -10.87 14.21 6.83
N GLY A 66 -11.06 14.90 7.94
CA GLY A 66 -9.96 15.37 8.79
C GLY A 66 -9.13 14.25 9.38
N ASP A 67 -9.74 13.13 9.76
CA ASP A 67 -9.07 11.95 10.33
C ASP A 67 -8.18 11.19 9.33
N HIS A 68 -8.24 11.58 8.03
CA HIS A 68 -7.35 11.08 6.97
C HIS A 68 -6.36 12.13 6.47
N LEU A 69 -6.58 13.42 6.79
CA LEU A 69 -5.88 14.52 6.12
C LEU A 69 -5.20 15.53 7.06
N PHE A 70 -5.74 15.79 8.26
CA PHE A 70 -5.34 16.97 9.06
C PHE A 70 -3.92 16.91 9.60
N GLY A 71 -3.26 15.78 9.59
CA GLY A 71 -1.83 15.66 9.89
C GLY A 71 -0.90 16.08 8.76
N LEU A 72 -1.42 16.22 7.54
CA LEU A 72 -0.59 16.44 6.35
C LEU A 72 0.22 17.74 6.41
N PRO A 73 -0.35 18.93 6.73
CA PRO A 73 0.43 20.18 6.80
C PRO A 73 1.58 20.11 7.80
N GLY A 74 1.33 19.57 8.99
CA GLY A 74 2.37 19.38 10.02
C GLY A 74 3.46 18.41 9.58
N PHE A 75 3.10 17.29 8.97
CA PHE A 75 4.05 16.33 8.43
C PHE A 75 4.93 16.95 7.33
N LEU A 76 4.35 17.71 6.39
CA LEU A 76 5.09 18.37 5.31
C LEU A 76 6.15 19.34 5.87
N SER A 77 5.78 20.13 6.89
CA SER A 77 6.72 21.02 7.57
C SER A 77 7.83 20.25 8.28
N SER A 78 7.49 19.23 9.05
CA SER A 78 8.48 18.38 9.75
C SER A 78 9.47 17.72 8.80
N ARG A 79 9.01 17.23 7.65
CA ARG A 79 9.85 16.61 6.63
C ARG A 79 10.93 17.57 6.11
N SER A 80 10.64 18.87 6.03
CA SER A 80 11.60 19.89 5.61
C SER A 80 12.82 19.98 6.56
N PHE A 81 12.60 19.77 7.85
CA PHE A 81 13.67 19.83 8.85
C PHE A 81 14.44 18.51 9.01
N GLN A 82 13.94 17.43 8.42
CA GLN A 82 14.50 16.08 8.58
C GLN A 82 15.26 15.57 7.35
N GLY A 83 15.90 16.48 6.62
CA GLY A 83 16.83 16.14 5.54
C GLY A 83 16.14 15.70 4.24
N ALA A 84 14.97 16.26 3.92
CA ALA A 84 14.35 16.10 2.63
C ALA A 84 15.26 16.63 1.51
N GLN A 85 15.42 15.87 0.44
CA GLN A 85 16.30 16.27 -0.66
C GLN A 85 15.63 17.39 -1.48
N LYS A 86 16.37 18.47 -1.72
CA LYS A 86 15.86 19.66 -2.43
C LYS A 86 15.39 19.36 -3.88
N ASN A 87 15.94 18.35 -4.50
CA ASN A 87 15.73 18.05 -5.92
C ASN A 87 14.74 16.91 -6.17
N GLU A 88 14.25 16.22 -5.14
CA GLU A 88 13.30 15.12 -5.27
C GLU A 88 11.91 15.55 -4.82
N PRO A 89 10.93 15.63 -5.74
CA PRO A 89 9.58 16.03 -5.36
C PRO A 89 8.91 14.95 -4.51
N LEU A 90 8.19 15.39 -3.47
CA LEU A 90 7.18 14.57 -2.84
C LEU A 90 5.94 14.56 -3.73
N VAL A 91 5.46 13.40 -4.13
CA VAL A 91 4.24 13.29 -4.94
C VAL A 91 3.04 12.99 -4.04
N ILE A 92 1.99 13.80 -4.14
CA ILE A 92 0.75 13.61 -3.38
C ILE A 92 -0.37 13.30 -4.38
N PHE A 93 -0.94 12.10 -4.24
CA PHE A 93 -2.13 11.65 -4.95
C PHE A 93 -3.34 11.78 -4.04
N GLY A 94 -4.49 12.20 -4.58
CA GLY A 94 -5.71 12.28 -3.79
C GLY A 94 -6.88 12.89 -4.56
N PRO A 95 -8.05 13.04 -3.92
CA PRO A 95 -9.21 13.67 -4.53
C PRO A 95 -8.97 15.14 -4.90
N ARG A 96 -9.88 15.68 -5.72
CA ARG A 96 -9.88 17.12 -6.01
C ARG A 96 -9.96 17.96 -4.73
N GLY A 97 -9.16 19.03 -4.68
CA GLY A 97 -9.06 19.92 -3.51
C GLY A 97 -7.86 19.64 -2.62
N ILE A 98 -7.14 18.51 -2.78
CA ILE A 98 -5.94 18.22 -2.00
C ILE A 98 -4.85 19.28 -2.20
N ALA A 99 -4.67 19.74 -3.44
CA ALA A 99 -3.69 20.78 -3.75
C ALA A 99 -4.07 22.12 -3.09
N ASP A 100 -5.34 22.48 -3.12
CA ASP A 100 -5.83 23.73 -2.51
C ASP A 100 -5.71 23.69 -0.98
N PHE A 101 -6.06 22.57 -0.36
CA PHE A 101 -5.89 22.38 1.07
C PHE A 101 -4.44 22.61 1.51
N VAL A 102 -3.49 21.93 0.85
CA VAL A 102 -2.07 22.05 1.19
C VAL A 102 -1.54 23.45 0.89
N LYS A 103 -1.78 23.99 -0.29
CA LYS A 103 -1.32 25.34 -0.69
C LYS A 103 -1.87 26.41 0.25
N THR A 104 -3.15 26.32 0.62
CA THR A 104 -3.77 27.28 1.55
C THR A 104 -3.17 27.16 2.94
N SER A 105 -3.00 25.94 3.46
CA SER A 105 -2.36 25.71 4.76
C SER A 105 -0.95 26.31 4.82
N MET A 106 -0.11 26.06 3.81
CA MET A 106 1.24 26.60 3.71
C MET A 106 1.24 28.12 3.56
N ARG A 107 0.35 28.68 2.75
CA ARG A 107 0.24 30.14 2.52
C ARG A 107 -0.17 30.88 3.79
N VAL A 108 -1.23 30.41 4.48
CA VAL A 108 -1.76 31.06 5.68
C VAL A 108 -0.78 30.97 6.85
N SER A 109 -0.12 29.83 7.02
CA SER A 109 0.91 29.62 8.05
C SER A 109 2.26 30.23 7.69
N GLN A 110 2.43 30.80 6.48
CA GLN A 110 3.70 31.31 5.94
C GLN A 110 4.84 30.25 5.96
N SER A 111 4.47 28.97 5.98
CA SER A 111 5.42 27.86 6.01
C SER A 111 6.08 27.67 4.64
N LYS A 112 7.42 27.56 4.64
CA LYS A 112 8.20 27.30 3.42
C LYS A 112 8.78 25.89 3.49
N LEU A 113 8.54 25.10 2.46
CA LEU A 113 9.09 23.76 2.34
C LEU A 113 10.45 23.80 1.63
N SER A 114 11.37 22.94 2.07
CA SER A 114 12.73 22.85 1.49
C SER A 114 12.78 21.99 0.22
N TYR A 115 11.65 21.41 -0.20
CA TYR A 115 11.52 20.49 -1.32
C TYR A 115 10.24 20.77 -2.13
N PRO A 116 10.20 20.43 -3.43
CA PRO A 116 9.01 20.61 -4.25
C PRO A 116 7.94 19.54 -3.93
N ILE A 117 6.67 19.91 -4.11
CA ILE A 117 5.54 18.98 -4.08
C ILE A 117 4.91 18.93 -5.47
N LYS A 118 4.64 17.69 -5.95
CA LYS A 118 3.82 17.45 -7.13
C LYS A 118 2.47 16.90 -6.67
N PHE A 119 1.38 17.55 -7.06
CA PHE A 119 0.02 17.08 -6.82
C PHE A 119 -0.51 16.34 -8.03
N VAL A 120 -1.19 15.22 -7.78
CA VAL A 120 -1.92 14.44 -8.77
C VAL A 120 -3.34 14.28 -8.23
N GLU A 121 -4.24 15.18 -8.63
CA GLU A 121 -5.64 15.11 -8.27
C GLU A 121 -6.34 14.08 -9.16
N LEU A 122 -6.94 13.08 -8.51
CA LEU A 122 -7.59 11.96 -9.18
C LEU A 122 -8.99 12.38 -9.65
N THR A 123 -9.35 11.97 -10.86
CA THR A 123 -10.65 12.30 -11.46
C THR A 123 -11.34 11.11 -12.09
N GLN A 124 -10.64 9.97 -12.18
CA GLN A 124 -11.14 8.75 -12.80
C GLN A 124 -10.45 7.50 -12.22
N ASP A 125 -11.10 6.36 -12.38
CA ASP A 125 -10.52 5.05 -12.06
C ASP A 125 -9.41 4.70 -13.04
N GLY A 126 -8.44 3.90 -12.58
CA GLY A 126 -7.41 3.31 -13.44
C GLY A 126 -6.00 3.45 -12.91
N LEU A 127 -5.04 3.31 -13.81
CA LEU A 127 -3.61 3.43 -13.51
C LEU A 127 -3.27 4.91 -13.23
N ILE A 128 -2.73 5.19 -12.03
CA ILE A 128 -2.37 6.55 -11.60
C ILE A 128 -0.86 6.76 -11.47
N PHE A 129 -0.12 5.66 -11.32
CA PHE A 129 1.34 5.70 -11.21
C PHE A 129 1.95 4.40 -11.70
N GLU A 130 3.08 4.50 -12.39
CA GLU A 130 3.89 3.36 -12.81
C GLU A 130 5.38 3.71 -12.77
N ASN A 131 6.19 2.74 -12.33
CA ASN A 131 7.65 2.77 -12.47
C ASN A 131 8.17 1.38 -12.90
N SER A 132 9.48 1.17 -12.85
CA SER A 132 10.10 -0.11 -13.22
C SER A 132 9.67 -1.31 -12.35
N ARG A 133 9.18 -1.06 -11.13
CA ARG A 133 8.87 -2.08 -10.12
C ARG A 133 7.40 -2.19 -9.76
N PHE A 134 6.64 -1.10 -9.85
CA PHE A 134 5.27 -1.01 -9.34
C PHE A 134 4.33 -0.34 -10.32
N CYS A 135 3.08 -0.82 -10.32
CA CYS A 135 1.92 -0.12 -10.85
C CYS A 135 0.98 0.20 -9.69
N VAL A 136 0.38 1.40 -9.68
CA VAL A 136 -0.64 1.79 -8.72
C VAL A 136 -1.91 2.18 -9.45
N TYR A 137 -2.99 1.54 -9.08
CA TYR A 137 -4.34 1.82 -9.59
C TYR A 137 -5.18 2.44 -8.49
N ALA A 138 -6.07 3.36 -8.87
CA ALA A 138 -7.10 3.91 -8.00
C ALA A 138 -8.48 3.58 -8.54
N ALA A 139 -9.46 3.47 -7.65
CA ALA A 139 -10.87 3.39 -8.02
C ALA A 139 -11.73 4.12 -6.98
N HIS A 140 -12.80 4.77 -7.46
CA HIS A 140 -13.78 5.41 -6.60
C HIS A 140 -14.47 4.38 -5.71
N LEU A 141 -14.59 4.72 -4.44
CA LEU A 141 -15.33 3.99 -3.43
C LEU A 141 -16.66 4.68 -3.12
N ASN A 142 -17.50 4.01 -2.35
CA ASN A 142 -18.83 4.54 -2.02
C ASN A 142 -18.82 5.13 -0.60
N HIS A 143 -18.43 6.38 -0.49
CA HIS A 143 -18.45 7.13 0.76
C HIS A 143 -19.21 8.45 0.61
N ARG A 144 -19.39 9.20 1.71
CA ARG A 144 -20.16 10.45 1.74
C ARG A 144 -19.55 11.55 0.88
N ILE A 145 -18.23 11.57 0.77
CA ILE A 145 -17.49 12.46 -0.12
C ILE A 145 -16.65 11.62 -1.09
N GLU A 146 -16.04 12.26 -2.10
CA GLU A 146 -15.16 11.59 -3.05
C GLU A 146 -14.06 10.82 -2.31
N CYS A 147 -14.03 9.51 -2.50
CA CYS A 147 -13.14 8.60 -1.81
C CYS A 147 -12.56 7.57 -2.77
N PHE A 148 -11.27 7.26 -2.61
CA PHE A 148 -10.55 6.29 -3.41
C PHE A 148 -10.01 5.15 -2.57
N GLY A 149 -9.93 3.98 -3.19
CA GLY A 149 -9.07 2.89 -2.78
C GLY A 149 -7.91 2.76 -3.75
N TYR A 150 -6.82 2.16 -3.28
CA TYR A 150 -5.59 1.99 -4.04
C TYR A 150 -5.21 0.52 -4.13
N ARG A 151 -4.81 0.09 -5.33
CA ARG A 151 -4.21 -1.22 -5.58
C ARG A 151 -2.78 -1.02 -6.03
N ILE A 152 -1.85 -1.61 -5.31
CA ILE A 152 -0.42 -1.58 -5.56
C ILE A 152 -0.01 -2.95 -6.07
N GLU A 153 0.46 -3.01 -7.31
CA GLU A 153 0.96 -4.23 -7.94
C GLU A 153 2.47 -4.14 -8.12
N GLU A 154 3.19 -5.04 -7.49
CA GLU A 154 4.60 -5.24 -7.77
C GLU A 154 4.75 -6.01 -9.07
N LYS A 155 5.58 -5.52 -9.98
CA LYS A 155 5.86 -6.21 -11.24
C LYS A 155 6.59 -7.52 -10.98
N ASP A 156 6.31 -8.52 -11.81
CA ASP A 156 6.96 -9.82 -11.71
C ASP A 156 8.49 -9.70 -11.79
N TYR A 157 9.17 -10.54 -11.04
CA TYR A 157 10.62 -10.64 -11.10
C TYR A 157 11.03 -11.65 -12.17
N PRO A 158 12.00 -11.33 -13.02
CA PRO A 158 12.59 -12.34 -13.89
C PRO A 158 13.12 -13.49 -13.05
N GLY A 159 13.06 -14.69 -13.59
CA GLY A 159 13.60 -15.88 -12.95
C GLY A 159 15.07 -15.74 -12.57
N GLU A 160 15.53 -16.56 -11.65
CA GLU A 160 16.95 -16.66 -11.32
C GLU A 160 17.74 -17.13 -12.54
N LEU A 161 18.96 -16.61 -12.71
CA LEU A 161 19.83 -17.07 -13.77
C LEU A 161 20.24 -18.53 -13.48
N LEU A 162 19.96 -19.44 -14.40
CA LEU A 162 20.28 -20.86 -14.31
C LEU A 162 21.78 -21.06 -14.63
N VAL A 163 22.64 -20.77 -13.66
CA VAL A 163 24.10 -20.76 -13.82
C VAL A 163 24.60 -22.12 -14.30
N ASP A 164 24.03 -23.23 -13.82
CA ASP A 164 24.41 -24.58 -14.25
C ASP A 164 24.19 -24.79 -15.75
N LYS A 165 23.09 -24.24 -16.31
CA LYS A 165 22.87 -24.28 -17.76
C LYS A 165 23.89 -23.44 -18.54
N LEU A 166 24.32 -22.32 -17.99
CA LEU A 166 25.35 -21.48 -18.61
C LEU A 166 26.74 -22.17 -18.59
N ILE A 167 27.05 -22.83 -17.48
CA ILE A 167 28.28 -23.63 -17.37
C ILE A 167 28.24 -24.78 -18.41
N ALA A 168 27.14 -25.52 -18.49
CA ALA A 168 26.99 -26.59 -19.47
C ALA A 168 27.08 -26.08 -20.91
N ALA A 169 26.60 -24.86 -21.18
CA ALA A 169 26.73 -24.18 -22.47
C ALA A 169 28.12 -23.52 -22.69
N GLN A 170 29.05 -23.71 -21.78
CA GLN A 170 30.41 -23.15 -21.82
C GLN A 170 30.43 -21.62 -21.96
N VAL A 171 29.52 -20.94 -21.30
CA VAL A 171 29.45 -19.47 -21.27
C VAL A 171 30.42 -18.98 -20.20
N PRO A 172 31.43 -18.14 -20.55
CA PRO A 172 32.35 -17.61 -19.56
C PRO A 172 31.63 -16.69 -18.57
N SER A 173 31.94 -16.86 -17.28
CA SER A 173 31.42 -15.98 -16.23
C SER A 173 31.87 -14.53 -16.43
N GLY A 174 30.98 -13.58 -16.17
CA GLY A 174 31.32 -12.17 -16.34
C GLY A 174 30.12 -11.31 -16.78
N PRO A 175 30.35 -10.17 -17.46
CA PRO A 175 29.32 -9.23 -17.88
C PRO A 175 28.19 -9.84 -18.72
N LEU A 176 28.48 -10.94 -19.45
CA LEU A 176 27.48 -11.68 -20.24
C LEU A 176 26.36 -12.25 -19.38
N TYR A 177 26.68 -12.73 -18.17
CA TYR A 177 25.68 -13.23 -17.22
C TYR A 177 24.66 -12.16 -16.85
N GLY A 178 25.10 -10.89 -16.69
CA GLY A 178 24.21 -9.76 -16.42
C GLY A 178 23.26 -9.48 -17.60
N GLN A 179 23.74 -9.59 -18.83
CA GLN A 179 22.92 -9.41 -20.03
C GLN A 179 21.90 -10.55 -20.20
N LEU A 180 22.34 -11.80 -20.01
CA LEU A 180 21.47 -12.98 -20.07
C LEU A 180 20.43 -12.95 -18.94
N LYS A 181 20.80 -12.52 -17.72
CA LYS A 181 19.85 -12.29 -16.61
C LYS A 181 18.81 -11.23 -16.94
N ALA A 182 19.15 -10.24 -17.76
CA ALA A 182 18.23 -9.23 -18.26
C ALA A 182 17.36 -9.72 -19.44
N GLY A 183 17.44 -11.02 -19.80
CA GLY A 183 16.69 -11.62 -20.91
C GLY A 183 17.17 -11.18 -22.30
N LYS A 184 18.34 -10.58 -22.41
CA LYS A 184 18.89 -10.11 -23.70
C LYS A 184 19.50 -11.25 -24.50
N LYS A 185 19.48 -11.12 -25.84
CA LYS A 185 20.28 -11.97 -26.72
C LYS A 185 21.73 -11.52 -26.69
N VAL A 186 22.65 -12.47 -26.58
CA VAL A 186 24.10 -12.27 -26.50
C VAL A 186 24.80 -13.14 -27.55
N THR A 187 25.75 -12.57 -28.28
CA THR A 187 26.62 -13.33 -29.18
C THR A 187 27.92 -13.64 -28.46
N LEU A 188 28.29 -14.90 -28.40
CA LEU A 188 29.57 -15.36 -27.82
C LEU A 188 30.73 -15.15 -28.83
N ALA A 189 31.96 -15.23 -28.34
CA ALA A 189 33.17 -15.09 -29.19
C ALA A 189 33.28 -16.17 -30.28
N ASP A 190 32.64 -17.30 -30.09
CA ASP A 190 32.57 -18.41 -31.06
C ASP A 190 31.45 -18.29 -32.08
N GLY A 191 30.69 -17.15 -32.06
CA GLY A 191 29.60 -16.86 -32.99
C GLY A 191 28.23 -17.40 -32.55
N ARG A 192 28.12 -18.19 -31.48
CA ARG A 192 26.83 -18.68 -30.95
C ARG A 192 26.02 -17.50 -30.40
N VAL A 193 24.72 -17.50 -30.71
CA VAL A 193 23.75 -16.54 -30.16
C VAL A 193 22.93 -17.23 -29.09
N LEU A 194 22.98 -16.70 -27.88
CA LEU A 194 22.18 -17.18 -26.75
C LEU A 194 21.03 -16.22 -26.46
N ASP A 195 19.83 -16.75 -26.25
CA ASP A 195 18.69 -15.96 -25.74
C ASP A 195 18.66 -16.08 -24.21
N GLY A 196 18.81 -14.96 -23.51
CA GLY A 196 18.82 -14.97 -22.05
C GLY A 196 17.59 -15.59 -21.42
N ARG A 197 16.44 -15.56 -22.12
CA ARG A 197 15.18 -16.16 -21.63
C ARG A 197 15.28 -17.68 -21.44
N ASP A 198 16.12 -18.37 -22.19
CA ASP A 198 16.33 -19.83 -22.10
C ASP A 198 17.14 -20.23 -20.86
N TYR A 199 17.82 -19.24 -20.27
CA TYR A 199 18.71 -19.40 -19.11
C TYR A 199 18.12 -18.78 -17.84
N LEU A 200 16.85 -18.37 -17.86
CA LEU A 200 16.12 -17.91 -16.69
C LEU A 200 15.23 -19.03 -16.13
N GLY A 201 15.20 -19.13 -14.84
CA GLY A 201 14.23 -19.95 -14.12
C GLY A 201 12.81 -19.38 -14.21
N GLU A 202 11.89 -19.96 -13.46
CA GLU A 202 10.51 -19.48 -13.40
C GLU A 202 10.42 -18.03 -12.89
N THR A 203 9.61 -17.24 -13.56
CA THR A 203 9.27 -15.88 -13.14
C THR A 203 8.65 -15.91 -11.74
N ARG A 204 9.13 -15.08 -10.84
CA ARG A 204 8.55 -14.92 -9.52
C ARG A 204 7.49 -13.84 -9.56
N LYS A 205 6.25 -14.21 -9.20
CA LYS A 205 5.13 -13.26 -9.16
C LYS A 205 5.39 -12.15 -8.15
N GLY A 206 5.09 -10.93 -8.55
CA GLY A 206 5.06 -9.78 -7.68
C GLY A 206 3.91 -9.85 -6.68
N ARG A 207 3.97 -9.01 -5.65
CA ARG A 207 2.96 -8.93 -4.58
C ARG A 207 1.90 -7.89 -4.94
N ILE A 208 0.68 -8.13 -4.45
CA ILE A 208 -0.46 -7.25 -4.68
C ILE A 208 -1.04 -6.82 -3.33
N ILE A 209 -1.13 -5.52 -3.11
CA ILE A 209 -1.73 -4.93 -1.90
C ILE A 209 -2.89 -4.05 -2.33
N ALA A 210 -4.03 -4.19 -1.66
CA ALA A 210 -5.16 -3.27 -1.76
C ALA A 210 -5.33 -2.54 -0.43
N ILE A 211 -5.36 -1.20 -0.48
CA ILE A 211 -5.62 -0.33 0.67
C ILE A 211 -6.83 0.52 0.32
N LEU A 212 -7.91 0.33 1.05
CA LEU A 212 -9.16 1.03 0.81
C LEU A 212 -9.29 2.23 1.74
N GLY A 213 -9.92 3.30 1.23
CA GLY A 213 -10.50 4.33 2.06
C GLY A 213 -11.82 3.89 2.68
N ASP A 214 -12.51 4.82 3.32
CA ASP A 214 -13.81 4.59 3.92
C ASP A 214 -14.87 4.28 2.86
N THR A 215 -15.68 3.26 3.09
CA THR A 215 -16.61 2.79 2.08
C THR A 215 -17.70 1.86 2.59
N ARG A 216 -18.89 1.99 2.06
CA ARG A 216 -19.84 0.86 1.99
C ARG A 216 -19.42 -0.11 0.90
N GLN A 217 -20.07 -1.28 0.88
CA GLN A 217 -19.84 -2.27 -0.18
C GLN A 217 -20.16 -1.69 -1.57
N THR A 218 -19.21 -1.86 -2.48
CA THR A 218 -19.30 -1.41 -3.89
C THR A 218 -18.52 -2.36 -4.80
N PRO A 219 -18.96 -2.55 -6.06
CA PRO A 219 -18.23 -3.36 -7.04
C PRO A 219 -16.78 -2.90 -7.28
N ALA A 220 -16.48 -1.63 -7.04
CA ALA A 220 -15.13 -1.07 -7.18
C ALA A 220 -14.11 -1.76 -6.27
N ILE A 221 -14.54 -2.22 -5.08
CA ILE A 221 -13.67 -2.94 -4.16
C ILE A 221 -13.11 -4.21 -4.81
N ALA A 222 -13.93 -4.94 -5.57
CA ALA A 222 -13.48 -6.15 -6.25
C ALA A 222 -12.39 -5.86 -7.29
N LYS A 223 -12.46 -4.73 -8.02
CA LYS A 223 -11.42 -4.32 -8.96
C LYS A 223 -10.07 -4.12 -8.26
N LEU A 224 -10.08 -3.58 -7.04
CA LEU A 224 -8.87 -3.31 -6.26
C LEU A 224 -8.36 -4.55 -5.52
N ALA A 225 -9.26 -5.33 -4.92
CA ALA A 225 -8.92 -6.40 -3.99
C ALA A 225 -8.74 -7.79 -4.64
N GLN A 226 -9.17 -7.99 -5.89
CA GLN A 226 -9.11 -9.31 -6.54
C GLN A 226 -7.72 -9.91 -6.49
N ASN A 227 -7.60 -11.11 -5.90
CA ASN A 227 -6.36 -11.88 -5.73
C ASN A 227 -5.23 -11.14 -5.00
N ALA A 228 -5.54 -10.12 -4.19
CA ALA A 228 -4.53 -9.40 -3.43
C ALA A 228 -3.87 -10.30 -2.36
N ASP A 229 -2.57 -10.12 -2.16
CA ASP A 229 -1.85 -10.77 -1.06
C ASP A 229 -2.31 -10.20 0.28
N VAL A 230 -2.61 -8.90 0.30
CA VAL A 230 -3.14 -8.19 1.46
C VAL A 230 -4.27 -7.25 1.05
N LEU A 231 -5.36 -7.29 1.81
CA LEU A 231 -6.43 -6.31 1.78
C LEU A 231 -6.46 -5.55 3.12
N VAL A 232 -6.29 -4.23 3.08
CA VAL A 232 -6.53 -3.33 4.20
C VAL A 232 -7.91 -2.71 3.98
N HIS A 233 -8.85 -3.00 4.88
CA HIS A 233 -10.25 -2.58 4.76
C HIS A 233 -10.72 -1.95 6.07
N GLU A 234 -11.52 -0.89 5.98
CA GLU A 234 -12.18 -0.31 7.14
C GLU A 234 -13.14 -1.31 7.80
N SER A 235 -13.34 -1.15 9.10
CA SER A 235 -14.31 -1.90 9.91
C SER A 235 -14.83 -1.01 11.03
N THR A 236 -15.42 0.09 10.63
CA THR A 236 -15.96 1.11 11.55
C THR A 236 -17.08 0.55 12.42
N PHE A 237 -17.78 -0.47 11.92
CA PHE A 237 -18.93 -1.09 12.57
C PHE A 237 -18.74 -2.60 12.80
N GLY A 238 -19.36 -3.11 13.86
CA GLY A 238 -19.33 -4.52 14.24
C GLY A 238 -20.45 -5.35 13.62
N ARG A 239 -20.48 -6.62 13.99
CA ARG A 239 -21.55 -7.54 13.62
C ARG A 239 -22.90 -7.04 14.16
N GLY A 240 -23.94 -7.06 13.30
CA GLY A 240 -25.30 -6.62 13.65
C GLY A 240 -25.55 -5.13 13.44
N GLU A 241 -24.53 -4.36 13.08
CA GLU A 241 -24.64 -2.90 12.87
C GLU A 241 -24.65 -2.50 11.38
N ALA A 242 -25.04 -3.42 10.48
CA ALA A 242 -25.03 -3.19 9.02
C ALA A 242 -25.89 -1.99 8.61
N HIS A 243 -27.02 -1.73 9.30
CA HIS A 243 -27.86 -0.58 9.06
C HIS A 243 -27.10 0.73 9.33
N LEU A 244 -26.43 0.83 10.50
CA LEU A 244 -25.61 2.00 10.84
C LEU A 244 -24.43 2.16 9.88
N ALA A 245 -23.74 1.07 9.56
CA ALA A 245 -22.68 1.10 8.57
C ALA A 245 -23.15 1.68 7.24
N HIS A 246 -24.30 1.22 6.75
CA HIS A 246 -24.90 1.71 5.52
C HIS A 246 -25.25 3.21 5.61
N ASP A 247 -25.88 3.66 6.68
CA ASP A 247 -26.32 5.05 6.83
C ASP A 247 -25.16 6.04 6.93
N TYR A 248 -24.05 5.61 7.54
CA TYR A 248 -22.83 6.40 7.69
C TYR A 248 -21.80 6.19 6.57
N TYR A 249 -22.14 5.42 5.51
CA TYR A 249 -21.26 5.14 4.37
C TYR A 249 -19.99 4.38 4.74
N HIS A 250 -20.10 3.43 5.67
CA HIS A 250 -19.04 2.58 6.14
C HIS A 250 -19.39 1.10 5.98
N SER A 251 -18.46 0.25 6.39
CA SER A 251 -18.61 -1.21 6.40
C SER A 251 -18.55 -1.79 7.81
N THR A 252 -19.13 -2.96 7.95
CA THR A 252 -18.96 -3.82 9.11
C THR A 252 -17.76 -4.76 8.93
N CYS A 253 -17.25 -5.29 10.05
CA CYS A 253 -16.20 -6.33 10.01
C CYS A 253 -16.65 -7.58 9.20
N MET A 254 -17.96 -7.87 9.20
CA MET A 254 -18.52 -9.01 8.45
C MET A 254 -18.51 -8.76 6.95
N GLU A 255 -18.87 -7.56 6.51
CA GLU A 255 -18.84 -7.17 5.10
C GLU A 255 -17.42 -7.13 4.56
N ALA A 256 -16.45 -6.62 5.33
CA ALA A 256 -15.05 -6.65 4.99
C ALA A 256 -14.53 -8.09 4.82
N ALA A 257 -14.91 -9.01 5.73
CA ALA A 257 -14.53 -10.41 5.63
C ALA A 257 -15.19 -11.14 4.45
N GLN A 258 -16.46 -10.86 4.15
CA GLN A 258 -17.16 -11.39 2.97
C GLN A 258 -16.51 -10.89 1.67
N CYS A 259 -16.10 -9.62 1.65
CA CYS A 259 -15.37 -9.05 0.53
C CYS A 259 -14.03 -9.75 0.32
N ALA A 260 -13.25 -9.94 1.40
CA ALA A 260 -11.98 -10.65 1.35
C ALA A 260 -12.11 -12.08 0.80
N LEU A 261 -13.17 -12.79 1.22
CA LEU A 261 -13.47 -14.14 0.73
C LEU A 261 -13.81 -14.13 -0.77
N ARG A 262 -14.73 -13.25 -1.20
CA ARG A 262 -15.13 -13.15 -2.61
C ARG A 262 -13.99 -12.75 -3.53
N CYS A 263 -13.11 -11.85 -3.07
CA CYS A 263 -11.96 -11.37 -3.82
C CYS A 263 -10.75 -12.31 -3.76
N GLN A 264 -10.84 -13.44 -3.06
CA GLN A 264 -9.76 -14.43 -2.91
C GLN A 264 -8.45 -13.80 -2.39
N VAL A 265 -8.55 -12.86 -1.46
CA VAL A 265 -7.36 -12.26 -0.85
C VAL A 265 -6.65 -13.28 0.05
N LYS A 266 -5.36 -13.08 0.31
CA LYS A 266 -4.60 -14.01 1.16
C LYS A 266 -4.60 -13.62 2.64
N GLN A 267 -4.69 -12.33 2.93
CA GLN A 267 -4.72 -11.76 4.29
C GLN A 267 -5.64 -10.55 4.33
N LEU A 268 -6.48 -10.45 5.36
CA LEU A 268 -7.32 -9.26 5.63
C LEU A 268 -6.83 -8.55 6.90
N PHE A 269 -6.58 -7.25 6.78
CA PHE A 269 -6.36 -6.35 7.89
C PHE A 269 -7.54 -5.40 8.04
N LEU A 270 -8.18 -5.43 9.22
CA LEU A 270 -9.26 -4.54 9.59
C LEU A 270 -8.69 -3.32 10.33
N THR A 271 -8.93 -2.14 9.78
CA THR A 271 -8.51 -0.84 10.32
C THR A 271 -9.71 0.10 10.47
N HIS A 272 -9.47 1.36 10.78
CA HIS A 272 -10.52 2.38 10.95
C HIS A 272 -11.56 1.93 11.99
N ILE A 273 -11.07 1.59 13.18
CA ILE A 273 -11.88 1.03 14.26
C ILE A 273 -12.50 2.15 15.09
N SER A 274 -13.81 2.17 15.20
CA SER A 274 -14.51 3.16 16.01
C SER A 274 -14.05 3.13 17.47
N ALA A 275 -13.90 4.30 18.07
CA ALA A 275 -13.55 4.47 19.49
C ALA A 275 -14.52 3.75 20.46
N ARG A 276 -15.67 3.31 19.99
CA ARG A 276 -16.63 2.48 20.75
C ARG A 276 -16.09 1.09 21.08
N TYR A 277 -15.20 0.56 20.24
CA TYR A 277 -14.65 -0.79 20.42
C TYR A 277 -13.33 -0.74 21.17
N VAL A 278 -13.41 -0.83 22.49
CA VAL A 278 -12.24 -0.78 23.38
C VAL A 278 -11.89 -2.19 23.86
N GLY A 279 -10.61 -2.51 23.92
CA GLY A 279 -10.10 -3.77 24.50
C GLY A 279 -10.72 -5.02 23.87
N ILE A 280 -11.52 -5.77 24.64
CA ILE A 280 -12.14 -7.04 24.22
C ILE A 280 -13.10 -6.82 23.04
N GLN A 281 -13.78 -5.69 22.97
CA GLN A 281 -14.72 -5.38 21.87
C GLN A 281 -14.01 -5.31 20.53
N ALA A 282 -12.83 -4.70 20.47
CA ALA A 282 -12.03 -4.68 19.24
C ALA A 282 -11.56 -6.09 18.83
N LEU A 283 -11.24 -6.96 19.82
CA LEU A 283 -10.92 -8.37 19.55
C LEU A 283 -12.14 -9.14 19.04
N GLN A 284 -13.36 -8.77 19.47
CA GLN A 284 -14.58 -9.40 18.99
C GLN A 284 -14.82 -9.14 17.50
N LEU A 285 -14.45 -7.95 16.97
CA LEU A 285 -14.52 -7.68 15.54
C LEU A 285 -13.68 -8.71 14.74
N ALA A 286 -12.42 -8.95 15.18
CA ALA A 286 -11.58 -9.95 14.54
C ALA A 286 -12.18 -11.36 14.64
N LYS A 287 -12.69 -11.73 15.82
CA LYS A 287 -13.29 -13.06 16.07
C LYS A 287 -14.51 -13.30 15.19
N ASP A 288 -15.36 -12.29 14.99
CA ASP A 288 -16.54 -12.41 14.16
C ASP A 288 -16.18 -12.46 12.67
N ALA A 289 -15.31 -11.59 12.20
CA ALA A 289 -14.82 -11.60 10.83
C ALA A 289 -14.10 -12.90 10.47
N SER A 290 -13.30 -13.46 11.39
CA SER A 290 -12.56 -14.72 11.19
C SER A 290 -13.46 -15.94 10.98
N LYS A 291 -14.73 -15.90 11.40
CA LYS A 291 -15.70 -16.96 11.09
C LYS A 291 -16.03 -17.05 9.61
N VAL A 292 -15.88 -15.93 8.88
CA VAL A 292 -16.11 -15.82 7.43
C VAL A 292 -14.80 -15.95 6.67
N PHE A 293 -13.77 -15.23 7.14
CA PHE A 293 -12.44 -15.24 6.52
C PHE A 293 -11.38 -15.45 7.62
N PRO A 294 -10.88 -16.69 7.81
CA PRO A 294 -10.00 -17.04 8.93
C PRO A 294 -8.71 -16.21 9.01
N LYS A 295 -8.15 -15.80 7.87
CA LYS A 295 -6.95 -14.97 7.81
C LYS A 295 -7.27 -13.48 7.99
N THR A 296 -7.97 -13.15 9.07
CA THR A 296 -8.36 -11.79 9.43
C THR A 296 -7.64 -11.35 10.71
N LYS A 297 -7.16 -10.10 10.72
CA LYS A 297 -6.62 -9.45 11.91
C LYS A 297 -7.16 -8.02 12.02
N VAL A 298 -7.62 -7.62 13.21
CA VAL A 298 -7.80 -6.22 13.57
C VAL A 298 -6.43 -5.66 13.93
N VAL A 299 -5.95 -4.69 13.16
CA VAL A 299 -4.63 -4.08 13.39
C VAL A 299 -4.68 -3.06 14.52
N LYS A 300 -3.52 -2.77 15.09
CA LYS A 300 -3.28 -1.74 16.09
C LYS A 300 -2.21 -0.78 15.59
N ASP A 301 -2.15 0.38 16.20
CA ASP A 301 -1.06 1.32 15.95
C ASP A 301 0.29 0.64 16.23
N PHE A 302 1.24 0.87 15.33
CA PHE A 302 2.59 0.28 15.31
C PHE A 302 2.66 -1.22 15.00
N ASP A 303 1.56 -1.86 14.62
CA ASP A 303 1.64 -3.19 14.04
C ASP A 303 2.43 -3.14 12.73
N VAL A 304 3.38 -4.06 12.56
CA VAL A 304 4.20 -4.22 11.36
C VAL A 304 3.98 -5.62 10.78
N PHE A 305 3.73 -5.69 9.47
CA PHE A 305 3.53 -6.96 8.77
C PHE A 305 4.37 -7.02 7.51
N THR A 306 5.20 -8.05 7.42
CA THR A 306 5.88 -8.39 6.17
C THR A 306 4.89 -9.02 5.20
N VAL A 307 4.84 -8.52 3.97
CA VAL A 307 4.08 -9.13 2.89
C VAL A 307 4.98 -10.15 2.19
N PRO A 308 4.75 -11.46 2.42
CA PRO A 308 5.60 -12.49 1.83
C PRO A 308 5.39 -12.56 0.33
N PHE A 309 6.41 -13.00 -0.39
CA PHE A 309 6.22 -13.37 -1.78
C PHE A 309 5.27 -14.55 -1.90
N PRO A 310 4.49 -14.62 -3.00
CA PRO A 310 3.70 -15.81 -3.30
C PRO A 310 4.59 -17.06 -3.30
N THR A 311 4.17 -18.11 -2.59
CA THR A 311 4.89 -19.39 -2.56
C THR A 311 4.96 -19.97 -3.97
N ARG A 312 6.16 -20.39 -4.40
CA ARG A 312 6.32 -21.17 -5.63
C ARG A 312 5.46 -22.45 -5.49
N LYS A 313 4.60 -22.72 -6.47
CA LYS A 313 4.05 -24.06 -6.59
C LYS A 313 5.26 -24.97 -6.86
N ARG A 314 5.60 -25.83 -5.90
CA ARG A 314 6.57 -26.90 -6.19
C ARG A 314 5.95 -27.73 -7.31
N GLY A 315 6.52 -27.67 -8.50
CA GLY A 315 6.18 -28.61 -9.56
C GLY A 315 6.36 -30.02 -9.00
N VAL A 316 5.29 -30.79 -8.98
CA VAL A 316 5.36 -32.22 -8.77
C VAL A 316 6.08 -32.73 -10.02
N HIS A 317 7.37 -32.96 -9.92
CA HIS A 317 8.10 -33.74 -10.91
C HIS A 317 7.54 -35.17 -10.78
N SER A 318 6.60 -35.53 -11.67
CA SER A 318 6.18 -36.89 -11.96
C SER A 318 7.21 -37.53 -12.90
#